data_00e9320bce7aa923bc4aa97c2f6565c8
#
_entry.id   00e9320bce7aa923bc4aa97c2f6565c8
#
_cell.length_a   1.000
_cell.length_b   1.000
_cell.length_c   1.000
_cell.angle_alpha   90.00
_cell.angle_beta   90.00
_cell.angle_gamma   90.00
#
_symmetry.space_group_name_H-M   'P 1'
#
loop_
_entity.id
_entity.type
_entity.pdbx_description
1 polymer ?
#
loop_
_entity_poly.entity_id
_entity_poly.type
_entity_poly.pdbx_seq_one_letter_code
_entity_poly.pdbx_strand_id
1 'polypeptide(L)'
;MGAAAIGRFLARRALLLVPLLVVVSFLCFMLVRLGGQDPVAMLAGPTATAAEIEMVRTTLALDQPLWAQFAVWLGNVLQGDLGRSWISNRPVLTELLDRMPATLELLLYGVGIGALVGIPVGLKAAQKPDGAFDQVSRFLSLLGFSTPTYWLALMALFVFFYLLDWAPPGMGRISLMVDPPDRITGSYMWDALLQGRMEAARSAAAQLVLPVACIAIISAAPIIKQTRAIALEVLSSDYVRYARAQGLPAQDMRRMVLRNSMVPVVTFVGTELAGLIGTTALIEYVFAWGGVGQFGLTAIIQGDFAVVQGYVLMLALFSVLVFLVVDLAVMLLEPRAAARA
;
A
#
# COMPACT_ATOMS: atom_id res chain seq x y z
N MET A 1 -4.26 10.34 28.49
CA MET A 1 -4.20 8.84 28.56
C MET A 1 -2.80 8.43 28.97
N GLY A 2 -2.65 7.49 29.93
CA GLY A 2 -1.34 6.98 30.33
C GLY A 2 -0.77 6.02 29.28
N ALA A 3 0.56 5.99 29.11
CA ALA A 3 1.25 5.09 28.19
C ALA A 3 0.82 3.61 28.33
N ALA A 4 0.45 3.18 29.55
CA ALA A 4 -0.06 1.85 29.82
C ALA A 4 -1.42 1.52 29.14
N ALA A 5 -2.28 2.51 28.92
CA ALA A 5 -3.56 2.30 28.23
C ALA A 5 -3.35 2.14 26.71
N ILE A 6 -2.45 2.92 26.15
CA ILE A 6 -2.04 2.80 24.73
C ILE A 6 -1.41 1.43 24.50
N GLY A 7 -0.50 1.01 25.37
CA GLY A 7 0.16 -0.30 25.26
C GLY A 7 -0.82 -1.48 25.31
N ARG A 8 -1.79 -1.46 26.22
CA ARG A 8 -2.84 -2.51 26.31
C ARG A 8 -3.73 -2.55 25.07
N PHE A 9 -4.12 -1.40 24.55
CA PHE A 9 -4.92 -1.31 23.33
C PHE A 9 -4.18 -1.90 22.12
N LEU A 10 -2.92 -1.48 21.91
CA LEU A 10 -2.09 -1.98 20.82
C LEU A 10 -1.82 -3.50 20.95
N ALA A 11 -1.54 -3.98 22.17
CA ALA A 11 -1.32 -5.40 22.43
C ALA A 11 -2.57 -6.24 22.12
N ARG A 12 -3.76 -5.79 22.57
CA ARG A 12 -5.04 -6.45 22.28
C ARG A 12 -5.31 -6.47 20.76
N ARG A 13 -5.06 -5.35 20.07
CA ARG A 13 -5.27 -5.23 18.63
C ARG A 13 -4.30 -6.15 17.86
N ALA A 14 -3.01 -6.14 18.22
CA ALA A 14 -2.01 -7.03 17.64
C ALA A 14 -2.38 -8.52 17.85
N LEU A 15 -2.87 -8.89 19.03
CA LEU A 15 -3.31 -10.26 19.32
C LEU A 15 -4.48 -10.70 18.42
N LEU A 16 -5.42 -9.79 18.13
CA LEU A 16 -6.56 -10.08 17.23
C LEU A 16 -6.14 -10.23 15.76
N LEU A 17 -4.99 -9.66 15.36
CA LEU A 17 -4.46 -9.76 14.00
C LEU A 17 -3.68 -11.07 13.76
N VAL A 18 -3.22 -11.74 14.84
CA VAL A 18 -2.51 -13.03 14.72
C VAL A 18 -3.35 -14.09 14.01
N PRO A 19 -4.62 -14.35 14.37
CA PRO A 19 -5.46 -15.30 13.65
C PRO A 19 -5.60 -14.96 12.15
N LEU A 20 -5.74 -13.68 11.82
CA LEU A 20 -5.82 -13.21 10.43
C LEU A 20 -4.53 -13.57 9.67
N LEU A 21 -3.38 -13.26 10.24
CA LEU A 21 -2.09 -13.58 9.63
C LEU A 21 -1.90 -15.09 9.45
N VAL A 22 -2.34 -15.91 10.41
CA VAL A 22 -2.30 -17.38 10.30
C VAL A 22 -3.20 -17.86 9.16
N VAL A 23 -4.43 -17.34 9.04
CA VAL A 23 -5.35 -17.68 7.96
C VAL A 23 -4.78 -17.28 6.59
N VAL A 24 -4.26 -16.06 6.46
CA VAL A 24 -3.63 -15.59 5.22
C VAL A 24 -2.42 -16.45 4.88
N SER A 25 -1.58 -16.77 5.87
CA SER A 25 -0.42 -17.67 5.71
C SER A 25 -0.83 -19.04 5.21
N PHE A 26 -1.89 -19.61 5.79
CA PHE A 26 -2.43 -20.90 5.37
C PHE A 26 -2.97 -20.88 3.94
N LEU A 27 -3.73 -19.83 3.57
CA LEU A 27 -4.24 -19.67 2.22
C LEU A 27 -3.11 -19.50 1.20
N CYS A 28 -2.07 -18.72 1.53
CA CYS A 28 -0.88 -18.57 0.69
C CYS A 28 -0.16 -19.91 0.50
N PHE A 29 0.02 -20.68 1.59
CA PHE A 29 0.63 -21.97 1.54
C PHE A 29 -0.18 -22.94 0.65
N MET A 30 -1.50 -22.96 0.80
CA MET A 30 -2.40 -23.79 -0.01
C MET A 30 -2.36 -23.43 -1.49
N LEU A 31 -2.37 -22.12 -1.84
CA LEU A 31 -2.31 -21.67 -3.24
C LEU A 31 -1.14 -22.27 -3.99
N VAL A 32 0.03 -22.33 -3.37
CA VAL A 32 1.23 -22.91 -3.99
C VAL A 32 1.09 -24.42 -4.15
N ARG A 33 0.53 -25.10 -3.16
CA ARG A 33 0.35 -26.57 -3.18
C ARG A 33 -0.72 -27.03 -4.18
N LEU A 34 -1.79 -26.22 -4.34
CA LEU A 34 -2.87 -26.51 -5.27
C LEU A 34 -2.55 -26.03 -6.71
N GLY A 35 -1.58 -25.13 -6.88
CA GLY A 35 -1.16 -24.60 -8.17
C GLY A 35 -0.52 -25.62 -9.12
N GLY A 36 -0.36 -26.88 -8.69
CA GLY A 36 0.03 -28.01 -9.54
C GLY A 36 1.50 -28.00 -9.99
N GLN A 37 2.30 -27.08 -9.48
CA GLN A 37 3.74 -27.07 -9.76
C GLN A 37 4.48 -27.87 -8.68
N ASP A 38 5.29 -28.83 -9.10
CA ASP A 38 6.11 -29.63 -8.18
C ASP A 38 7.31 -28.79 -7.69
N PRO A 39 7.32 -28.36 -6.41
CA PRO A 39 8.43 -27.57 -5.87
C PRO A 39 9.78 -28.34 -5.98
N VAL A 40 9.72 -29.64 -6.03
CA VAL A 40 10.92 -30.50 -6.16
C VAL A 40 11.55 -30.32 -7.53
N ALA A 41 10.75 -30.38 -8.60
CA ALA A 41 11.26 -30.22 -9.96
C ALA A 41 11.88 -28.82 -10.18
N MET A 42 11.36 -27.78 -9.51
CA MET A 42 11.88 -26.42 -9.63
C MET A 42 13.14 -26.16 -8.81
N LEU A 43 13.21 -26.69 -7.58
CA LEU A 43 14.36 -26.48 -6.67
C LEU A 43 15.53 -27.39 -7.01
N ALA A 44 15.27 -28.63 -7.40
CA ALA A 44 16.30 -29.56 -7.78
C ALA A 44 16.86 -29.29 -9.21
N GLY A 45 16.04 -28.66 -10.05
CA GLY A 45 16.41 -28.36 -11.45
C GLY A 45 16.28 -29.56 -12.39
N PRO A 46 16.39 -29.32 -13.73
CA PRO A 46 16.13 -30.34 -14.75
C PRO A 46 17.19 -31.44 -14.81
N THR A 47 18.34 -31.26 -14.16
CA THR A 47 19.47 -32.21 -14.15
C THR A 47 19.69 -32.86 -12.78
N ALA A 48 18.72 -32.70 -11.86
CA ALA A 48 18.87 -33.21 -10.50
C ALA A 48 18.95 -34.74 -10.44
N THR A 49 19.83 -35.24 -9.61
CA THR A 49 19.92 -36.65 -9.30
C THR A 49 18.79 -37.11 -8.38
N ALA A 50 18.49 -38.41 -8.37
CA ALA A 50 17.47 -38.96 -7.48
C ALA A 50 17.74 -38.64 -6.00
N ALA A 51 19.00 -38.57 -5.59
CA ALA A 51 19.41 -38.23 -4.24
C ALA A 51 19.13 -36.75 -3.89
N GLU A 52 19.34 -35.83 -4.82
CA GLU A 52 19.03 -34.41 -4.63
C GLU A 52 17.50 -34.17 -4.58
N ILE A 53 16.73 -34.85 -5.41
CA ILE A 53 15.27 -34.85 -5.38
C ILE A 53 14.75 -35.32 -4.01
N GLU A 54 15.29 -36.44 -3.49
CA GLU A 54 14.89 -36.97 -2.18
C GLU A 54 15.30 -36.04 -1.03
N MET A 55 16.47 -35.38 -1.14
CA MET A 55 16.91 -34.40 -0.16
C MET A 55 15.95 -33.17 -0.14
N VAL A 56 15.51 -32.67 -1.30
CA VAL A 56 14.54 -31.58 -1.38
C VAL A 56 13.19 -32.00 -0.80
N ARG A 57 12.72 -33.22 -1.09
CA ARG A 57 11.46 -33.76 -0.54
C ARG A 57 11.49 -33.82 0.99
N THR A 58 12.53 -34.35 1.55
CA THR A 58 12.69 -34.49 3.02
C THR A 58 12.84 -33.11 3.68
N THR A 59 13.61 -32.20 3.09
CA THR A 59 13.80 -30.81 3.59
C THR A 59 12.50 -30.01 3.61
N LEU A 60 11.67 -30.19 2.60
CA LEU A 60 10.36 -29.53 2.48
C LEU A 60 9.24 -30.33 3.18
N ALA A 61 9.55 -31.45 3.82
CA ALA A 61 8.61 -32.36 4.48
C ALA A 61 7.44 -32.77 3.55
N LEU A 62 7.68 -32.96 2.24
CA LEU A 62 6.64 -33.21 1.24
C LEU A 62 5.94 -34.57 1.42
N ASP A 63 6.58 -35.49 2.10
CA ASP A 63 6.03 -36.80 2.42
C ASP A 63 5.07 -36.78 3.63
N GLN A 64 4.97 -35.61 4.30
CA GLN A 64 4.11 -35.45 5.46
C GLN A 64 2.73 -34.91 5.08
N PRO A 65 1.71 -35.08 5.94
CA PRO A 65 0.40 -34.47 5.74
C PRO A 65 0.50 -32.93 5.61
N LEU A 66 -0.40 -32.32 4.83
CA LEU A 66 -0.37 -30.87 4.54
C LEU A 66 -0.31 -29.97 5.78
N TRP A 67 -0.96 -30.36 6.87
CA TRP A 67 -0.90 -29.60 8.12
C TRP A 67 0.49 -29.62 8.77
N ALA A 68 1.24 -30.72 8.65
CA ALA A 68 2.62 -30.80 9.15
C ALA A 68 3.57 -29.99 8.27
N GLN A 69 3.41 -30.06 6.95
CA GLN A 69 4.14 -29.21 6.01
C GLN A 69 3.89 -27.71 6.29
N PHE A 70 2.64 -27.33 6.56
CA PHE A 70 2.30 -25.96 6.94
C PHE A 70 2.96 -25.54 8.25
N ALA A 71 2.97 -26.41 9.26
CA ALA A 71 3.60 -26.12 10.55
C ALA A 71 5.11 -25.90 10.42
N VAL A 72 5.80 -26.71 9.63
CA VAL A 72 7.23 -26.54 9.32
C VAL A 72 7.47 -25.23 8.58
N TRP A 73 6.71 -24.98 7.52
CA TRP A 73 6.82 -23.74 6.74
C TRP A 73 6.54 -22.50 7.60
N LEU A 74 5.49 -22.51 8.42
CA LEU A 74 5.17 -21.40 9.31
C LEU A 74 6.27 -21.18 10.36
N GLY A 75 6.87 -22.27 10.86
CA GLY A 75 8.02 -22.20 11.76
C GLY A 75 9.22 -21.50 11.14
N ASN A 76 9.51 -21.75 9.87
CA ASN A 76 10.57 -21.07 9.11
C ASN A 76 10.22 -19.58 8.90
N VAL A 77 8.98 -19.29 8.52
CA VAL A 77 8.49 -17.90 8.36
C VAL A 77 8.66 -17.10 9.67
N LEU A 78 8.31 -17.68 10.81
CA LEU A 78 8.47 -17.02 12.11
C LEU A 78 9.94 -16.77 12.50
N GLN A 79 10.87 -17.54 11.93
CA GLN A 79 12.32 -17.32 12.06
C GLN A 79 12.88 -16.34 11.01
N GLY A 80 12.01 -15.80 10.14
CA GLY A 80 12.42 -14.87 9.06
C GLY A 80 12.90 -15.58 7.79
N ASP A 81 12.76 -16.90 7.70
CA ASP A 81 13.08 -17.63 6.48
C ASP A 81 11.81 -17.79 5.62
N LEU A 82 11.71 -16.96 4.59
CA LEU A 82 10.65 -17.04 3.56
C LEU A 82 11.06 -17.92 2.38
N GLY A 83 12.18 -18.63 2.49
CA GLY A 83 12.77 -19.40 1.41
C GLY A 83 13.61 -18.56 0.45
N ARG A 84 13.96 -19.16 -0.68
CA ARG A 84 14.77 -18.52 -1.73
C ARG A 84 13.97 -18.42 -3.01
N SER A 85 14.16 -17.29 -3.73
CA SER A 85 13.63 -17.14 -5.08
C SER A 85 14.18 -18.25 -5.98
N TRP A 86 13.31 -18.87 -6.75
CA TRP A 86 13.71 -19.91 -7.70
C TRP A 86 14.44 -19.35 -8.91
N ILE A 87 14.29 -18.05 -9.17
CA ILE A 87 14.86 -17.36 -10.32
C ILE A 87 16.18 -16.69 -9.96
N SER A 88 16.19 -15.85 -8.92
CA SER A 88 17.38 -15.10 -8.51
C SER A 88 18.29 -15.88 -7.57
N ASN A 89 17.81 -16.98 -6.98
CA ASN A 89 18.47 -17.77 -5.92
C ASN A 89 18.87 -16.94 -4.68
N ARG A 90 18.26 -15.75 -4.48
CA ARG A 90 18.47 -14.91 -3.30
C ARG A 90 17.40 -15.15 -2.25
N PRO A 91 17.68 -14.91 -0.94
CA PRO A 91 16.65 -15.00 0.09
C PRO A 91 15.50 -14.06 -0.19
N VAL A 92 14.26 -14.58 -0.17
CA VAL A 92 13.04 -13.80 -0.51
C VAL A 92 12.86 -12.61 0.42
N LEU A 93 13.09 -12.78 1.73
CA LEU A 93 12.97 -11.69 2.70
C LEU A 93 13.90 -10.52 2.35
N THR A 94 15.15 -10.79 2.00
CA THR A 94 16.12 -9.76 1.62
C THR A 94 15.65 -9.00 0.37
N GLU A 95 15.21 -9.72 -0.66
CA GLU A 95 14.69 -9.13 -1.90
C GLU A 95 13.48 -8.21 -1.64
N LEU A 96 12.57 -8.65 -0.78
CA LEU A 96 11.37 -7.87 -0.43
C LEU A 96 11.74 -6.62 0.38
N LEU A 97 12.62 -6.75 1.39
CA LEU A 97 13.06 -5.62 2.22
C LEU A 97 13.88 -4.60 1.42
N ASP A 98 14.64 -5.05 0.43
CA ASP A 98 15.40 -4.17 -0.45
C ASP A 98 14.49 -3.29 -1.32
N ARG A 99 13.33 -3.82 -1.74
CA ARG A 99 12.39 -3.15 -2.64
C ARG A 99 11.27 -2.38 -1.93
N MET A 100 11.01 -2.71 -0.66
CA MET A 100 9.92 -2.08 0.12
C MET A 100 9.99 -0.55 0.15
N PRO A 101 11.15 0.10 0.37
CA PRO A 101 11.22 1.56 0.38
C PRO A 101 10.73 2.21 -0.92
N ALA A 102 10.96 1.58 -2.07
CA ALA A 102 10.49 2.09 -3.36
C ALA A 102 8.96 2.12 -3.47
N THR A 103 8.29 1.06 -3.03
CA THR A 103 6.82 0.98 -2.97
C THR A 103 6.24 1.96 -1.96
N LEU A 104 6.86 2.04 -0.76
CA LEU A 104 6.42 2.98 0.28
C LEU A 104 6.53 4.43 -0.17
N GLU A 105 7.59 4.79 -0.88
CA GLU A 105 7.78 6.13 -1.44
C GLU A 105 6.61 6.51 -2.36
N LEU A 106 6.25 5.65 -3.29
CA LEU A 106 5.10 5.88 -4.20
C LEU A 106 3.77 5.99 -3.45
N LEU A 107 3.52 5.05 -2.53
CA LEU A 107 2.26 4.99 -1.78
C LEU A 107 2.09 6.21 -0.88
N LEU A 108 3.11 6.56 -0.10
CA LEU A 108 3.02 7.67 0.85
C LEU A 108 2.84 9.00 0.12
N TYR A 109 3.58 9.23 -0.97
CA TYR A 109 3.40 10.46 -1.76
C TYR A 109 2.08 10.46 -2.51
N GLY A 110 1.74 9.38 -3.20
CA GLY A 110 0.51 9.31 -3.99
C GLY A 110 -0.75 9.44 -3.15
N VAL A 111 -0.88 8.61 -2.09
CA VAL A 111 -2.05 8.67 -1.20
C VAL A 111 -2.04 9.96 -0.37
N GLY A 112 -0.85 10.44 0.06
CA GLY A 112 -0.70 11.71 0.76
C GLY A 112 -1.20 12.89 -0.06
N ILE A 113 -0.79 13.01 -1.32
CA ILE A 113 -1.28 14.05 -2.26
C ILE A 113 -2.76 13.84 -2.55
N GLY A 114 -3.20 12.59 -2.77
CA GLY A 114 -4.61 12.26 -2.95
C GLY A 114 -5.48 12.70 -1.77
N ALA A 115 -5.01 12.52 -0.54
CA ALA A 115 -5.70 12.97 0.67
C ALA A 115 -5.66 14.50 0.82
N LEU A 116 -4.51 15.14 0.54
CA LEU A 116 -4.36 16.60 0.58
C LEU A 116 -5.31 17.31 -0.39
N VAL A 117 -5.62 16.71 -1.53
CA VAL A 117 -6.58 17.23 -2.51
C VAL A 117 -7.98 16.72 -2.19
N GLY A 118 -8.14 15.44 -1.94
CA GLY A 118 -9.43 14.78 -1.81
C GLY A 118 -10.25 15.25 -0.60
N ILE A 119 -9.60 15.44 0.56
CA ILE A 119 -10.29 15.86 1.77
C ILE A 119 -10.87 17.28 1.62
N PRO A 120 -10.11 18.31 1.23
CA PRO A 120 -10.67 19.66 1.04
C PRO A 120 -11.74 19.72 -0.03
N VAL A 121 -11.56 19.01 -1.15
CA VAL A 121 -12.56 18.96 -2.24
C VAL A 121 -13.85 18.31 -1.75
N GLY A 122 -13.79 17.17 -1.06
CA GLY A 122 -14.96 16.49 -0.51
C GLY A 122 -15.72 17.34 0.52
N LEU A 123 -14.99 17.97 1.45
CA LEU A 123 -15.58 18.89 2.44
C LEU A 123 -16.26 20.10 1.79
N LYS A 124 -15.64 20.69 0.75
CA LYS A 124 -16.22 21.82 0.02
C LYS A 124 -17.45 21.40 -0.78
N ALA A 125 -17.44 20.24 -1.42
CA ALA A 125 -18.57 19.69 -2.15
C ALA A 125 -19.78 19.48 -1.23
N ALA A 126 -19.57 19.00 0.01
CA ALA A 126 -20.64 18.80 0.99
C ALA A 126 -21.31 20.11 1.47
N GLN A 127 -20.66 21.28 1.34
CA GLN A 127 -21.23 22.56 1.81
C GLN A 127 -22.41 23.05 0.97
N LYS A 128 -22.43 22.71 -0.32
CA LYS A 128 -23.52 23.06 -1.25
C LYS A 128 -23.85 21.82 -2.09
N PRO A 129 -24.63 20.88 -1.53
CA PRO A 129 -25.06 19.69 -2.26
C PRO A 129 -25.79 20.06 -3.55
N ASP A 130 -25.55 19.28 -4.59
CA ASP A 130 -26.08 19.44 -5.95
C ASP A 130 -25.72 20.77 -6.66
N GLY A 131 -24.83 21.59 -6.05
CA GLY A 131 -24.23 22.74 -6.70
C GLY A 131 -23.22 22.35 -7.79
N ALA A 132 -22.85 23.29 -8.66
CA ALA A 132 -21.94 23.00 -9.78
C ALA A 132 -20.61 22.39 -9.33
N PHE A 133 -20.01 22.88 -8.24
CA PHE A 133 -18.77 22.31 -7.68
C PHE A 133 -18.94 20.87 -7.22
N ASP A 134 -20.06 20.56 -6.56
CA ASP A 134 -20.39 19.20 -6.12
C ASP A 134 -20.57 18.26 -7.33
N GLN A 135 -21.34 18.69 -8.34
CA GLN A 135 -21.56 17.90 -9.54
C GLN A 135 -20.25 17.61 -10.30
N VAL A 136 -19.39 18.63 -10.49
CA VAL A 136 -18.09 18.47 -11.15
C VAL A 136 -17.17 17.54 -10.33
N SER A 137 -17.10 17.73 -9.01
CA SER A 137 -16.26 16.87 -8.17
C SER A 137 -16.71 15.41 -8.18
N ARG A 138 -18.03 15.16 -8.19
CA ARG A 138 -18.60 13.81 -8.33
C ARG A 138 -18.29 13.20 -9.70
N PHE A 139 -18.42 13.97 -10.77
CA PHE A 139 -18.10 13.52 -12.12
C PHE A 139 -16.61 13.15 -12.25
N LEU A 140 -15.71 14.02 -11.79
CA LEU A 140 -14.27 13.75 -11.81
C LEU A 140 -13.89 12.56 -10.93
N SER A 141 -14.52 12.40 -9.76
CA SER A 141 -14.32 11.23 -8.90
C SER A 141 -14.80 9.94 -9.57
N LEU A 142 -15.92 10.00 -10.30
CA LEU A 142 -16.39 8.84 -11.04
C LEU A 142 -15.42 8.44 -12.15
N LEU A 143 -14.92 9.41 -12.92
CA LEU A 143 -13.90 9.17 -13.95
C LEU A 143 -12.63 8.55 -13.36
N GLY A 144 -12.09 9.14 -12.28
CA GLY A 144 -10.90 8.62 -11.62
C GLY A 144 -11.07 7.20 -11.09
N PHE A 145 -12.22 6.90 -10.50
CA PHE A 145 -12.53 5.57 -9.96
C PHE A 145 -12.75 4.51 -11.06
N SER A 146 -13.32 4.92 -12.20
CA SER A 146 -13.62 4.00 -13.32
C SER A 146 -12.44 3.75 -14.23
N THR A 147 -11.37 4.53 -14.10
CA THR A 147 -10.19 4.42 -14.97
C THR A 147 -9.30 3.28 -14.51
N PRO A 148 -8.99 2.28 -15.37
CA PRO A 148 -8.05 1.22 -15.01
C PRO A 148 -6.67 1.79 -14.70
N THR A 149 -6.06 1.35 -13.60
CA THR A 149 -4.78 1.84 -13.10
C THR A 149 -3.65 1.79 -14.13
N TYR A 150 -3.52 0.65 -14.82
CA TYR A 150 -2.49 0.48 -15.86
C TYR A 150 -2.73 1.38 -17.08
N TRP A 151 -3.99 1.60 -17.44
CA TRP A 151 -4.34 2.49 -18.56
C TRP A 151 -3.97 3.93 -18.23
N LEU A 152 -4.26 4.40 -17.02
CA LEU A 152 -3.87 5.74 -16.57
C LEU A 152 -2.36 5.92 -16.63
N ALA A 153 -1.59 4.92 -16.16
CA ALA A 153 -0.13 4.95 -16.19
C ALA A 153 0.42 5.03 -17.63
N LEU A 154 -0.12 4.21 -18.54
CA LEU A 154 0.28 4.22 -19.94
C LEU A 154 -0.10 5.53 -20.65
N MET A 155 -1.31 6.06 -20.37
CA MET A 155 -1.74 7.36 -20.92
C MET A 155 -0.90 8.51 -20.36
N ALA A 156 -0.53 8.47 -19.10
CA ALA A 156 0.37 9.48 -18.53
C ALA A 156 1.74 9.47 -19.23
N LEU A 157 2.34 8.30 -19.46
CA LEU A 157 3.57 8.20 -20.24
C LEU A 157 3.37 8.66 -21.69
N PHE A 158 2.31 8.22 -22.35
CA PHE A 158 2.05 8.60 -23.73
C PHE A 158 1.90 10.12 -23.89
N VAL A 159 1.12 10.77 -23.02
CA VAL A 159 0.88 12.21 -23.12
C VAL A 159 2.11 13.00 -22.63
N PHE A 160 2.60 12.76 -21.44
CA PHE A 160 3.59 13.64 -20.82
C PHE A 160 5.04 13.34 -21.23
N PHE A 161 5.37 12.10 -21.54
CA PHE A 161 6.69 11.75 -22.06
C PHE A 161 6.72 11.81 -23.59
N TYR A 162 5.82 11.05 -24.29
CA TYR A 162 5.94 10.90 -25.74
C TYR A 162 5.44 12.11 -26.55
N LEU A 163 4.26 12.68 -26.19
CA LEU A 163 3.68 13.81 -26.95
C LEU A 163 4.24 15.17 -26.55
N LEU A 164 4.40 15.41 -25.24
CA LEU A 164 4.73 16.74 -24.71
C LEU A 164 6.21 16.89 -24.34
N ASP A 165 6.95 15.80 -24.19
CA ASP A 165 8.35 15.77 -23.71
C ASP A 165 8.56 16.53 -22.38
N TRP A 166 7.53 16.49 -21.50
CA TRP A 166 7.54 17.17 -20.19
C TRP A 166 8.07 16.28 -19.06
N ALA A 167 8.06 14.97 -19.27
CA ALA A 167 8.45 14.00 -18.25
C ALA A 167 9.51 13.04 -18.78
N PRO A 168 10.35 12.49 -17.91
CA PRO A 168 11.31 11.47 -18.31
C PRO A 168 10.62 10.16 -18.71
N PRO A 169 11.31 9.29 -19.49
CA PRO A 169 10.80 7.96 -19.77
C PRO A 169 10.61 7.16 -18.48
N GLY A 170 9.55 6.35 -18.43
CA GLY A 170 9.26 5.49 -17.27
C GLY A 170 10.21 4.29 -17.18
N MET A 171 11.49 4.54 -16.95
CA MET A 171 12.56 3.54 -16.96
C MET A 171 13.26 3.41 -15.60
N GLY A 172 12.50 3.46 -14.52
CA GLY A 172 13.00 3.27 -13.16
C GLY A 172 12.98 4.54 -12.31
N ARG A 173 13.65 4.47 -11.16
CA ARG A 173 13.61 5.49 -10.09
C ARG A 173 14.59 6.65 -10.31
N ILE A 174 15.52 6.53 -11.22
CA ILE A 174 16.53 7.53 -11.57
C ILE A 174 16.88 7.37 -13.04
N SER A 175 17.38 8.45 -13.67
CA SER A 175 17.85 8.39 -15.07
C SER A 175 19.03 7.41 -15.20
N LEU A 176 19.06 6.67 -16.31
CA LEU A 176 20.16 5.76 -16.64
C LEU A 176 21.51 6.47 -16.81
N MET A 177 21.51 7.80 -16.98
CA MET A 177 22.71 8.62 -17.14
C MET A 177 23.25 9.13 -15.79
N VAL A 178 22.57 8.84 -14.67
CA VAL A 178 22.92 9.32 -13.34
C VAL A 178 23.13 8.14 -12.41
N ASP A 179 24.29 8.08 -11.77
CA ASP A 179 24.57 7.02 -10.82
C ASP A 179 23.62 7.10 -9.60
N PRO A 180 23.04 5.99 -9.17
CA PRO A 180 22.19 5.97 -7.99
C PRO A 180 22.96 6.37 -6.73
N PRO A 181 22.29 6.99 -5.73
CA PRO A 181 22.91 7.28 -4.44
C PRO A 181 23.16 6.00 -3.65
N ASP A 182 24.10 6.05 -2.70
CA ASP A 182 24.29 4.98 -1.73
C ASP A 182 23.04 4.85 -0.86
N ARG A 183 22.68 3.61 -0.51
CA ARG A 183 21.45 3.34 0.23
C ARG A 183 21.58 3.76 1.70
N ILE A 184 20.75 4.71 2.13
CA ILE A 184 20.56 5.13 3.52
C ILE A 184 19.14 4.80 3.96
N THR A 185 18.14 5.40 3.30
CA THR A 185 16.71 5.17 3.57
C THR A 185 16.08 4.19 2.59
N GLY A 186 16.70 4.02 1.42
CA GLY A 186 16.19 3.27 0.29
C GLY A 186 15.30 4.09 -0.66
N SER A 187 15.01 5.37 -0.36
CA SER A 187 14.45 6.34 -1.28
C SER A 187 15.58 7.05 -2.02
N TYR A 188 15.63 6.94 -3.34
CA TYR A 188 16.70 7.56 -4.12
C TYR A 188 16.70 9.08 -4.00
N MET A 189 15.52 9.70 -3.90
CA MET A 189 15.42 11.15 -3.72
C MET A 189 16.01 11.58 -2.37
N TRP A 190 15.61 10.95 -1.28
CA TRP A 190 16.10 11.29 0.06
C TRP A 190 17.55 10.93 0.27
N ASP A 191 17.97 9.75 -0.22
CA ASP A 191 19.36 9.30 -0.11
C ASP A 191 20.31 10.24 -0.86
N ALA A 192 19.92 10.70 -2.06
CA ALA A 192 20.67 11.69 -2.82
C ALA A 192 20.75 13.06 -2.12
N LEU A 193 19.64 13.52 -1.53
CA LEU A 193 19.62 14.78 -0.76
C LEU A 193 20.53 14.71 0.46
N LEU A 194 20.48 13.61 1.22
CA LEU A 194 21.32 13.40 2.40
C LEU A 194 22.83 13.34 2.06
N GLN A 195 23.16 12.88 0.86
CA GLN A 195 24.54 12.82 0.35
C GLN A 195 24.98 14.11 -0.36
N GLY A 196 24.11 15.11 -0.47
CA GLY A 196 24.40 16.35 -1.19
C GLY A 196 24.48 16.20 -2.72
N ARG A 197 24.03 15.05 -3.27
CA ARG A 197 24.04 14.74 -4.71
C ARG A 197 22.81 15.33 -5.40
N MET A 198 22.84 16.64 -5.66
CA MET A 198 21.67 17.39 -6.13
C MET A 198 21.21 16.96 -7.53
N GLU A 199 22.11 16.53 -8.40
CA GLU A 199 21.76 16.00 -9.72
C GLU A 199 20.96 14.71 -9.61
N ALA A 200 21.40 13.76 -8.78
CA ALA A 200 20.72 12.52 -8.50
C ALA A 200 19.34 12.77 -7.84
N ALA A 201 19.27 13.73 -6.91
CA ALA A 201 18.02 14.10 -6.26
C ALA A 201 16.99 14.67 -7.26
N ARG A 202 17.42 15.56 -8.16
CA ARG A 202 16.57 16.13 -9.22
C ARG A 202 16.10 15.06 -10.20
N SER A 203 16.99 14.16 -10.60
CA SER A 203 16.66 13.05 -11.48
C SER A 203 15.63 12.12 -10.84
N ALA A 204 15.84 11.71 -9.58
CA ALA A 204 14.89 10.87 -8.85
C ALA A 204 13.54 11.56 -8.65
N ALA A 205 13.53 12.84 -8.30
CA ALA A 205 12.30 13.62 -8.16
C ALA A 205 11.52 13.70 -9.48
N ALA A 206 12.20 13.93 -10.62
CA ALA A 206 11.55 13.96 -11.93
C ALA A 206 10.89 12.62 -12.30
N GLN A 207 11.56 11.50 -12.00
CA GLN A 207 11.01 10.15 -12.24
C GLN A 207 9.80 9.83 -11.34
N LEU A 208 9.72 10.44 -10.14
CA LEU A 208 8.60 10.28 -9.20
C LEU A 208 7.29 10.94 -9.66
N VAL A 209 7.37 12.01 -10.45
CA VAL A 209 6.20 12.87 -10.75
C VAL A 209 5.03 12.08 -11.34
N LEU A 210 5.25 11.35 -12.43
CA LEU A 210 4.16 10.65 -13.12
C LEU A 210 3.57 9.48 -12.32
N PRO A 211 4.37 8.55 -11.77
CA PRO A 211 3.80 7.45 -11.00
C PRO A 211 3.08 7.93 -9.73
N VAL A 212 3.61 8.94 -9.04
CA VAL A 212 2.95 9.57 -7.88
C VAL A 212 1.64 10.26 -8.30
N ALA A 213 1.62 10.99 -9.42
CA ALA A 213 0.41 11.61 -9.93
C ALA A 213 -0.67 10.58 -10.28
N CYS A 214 -0.30 9.44 -10.87
CA CYS A 214 -1.24 8.35 -11.13
C CYS A 214 -1.87 7.82 -9.84
N ILE A 215 -1.06 7.53 -8.82
CA ILE A 215 -1.56 7.05 -7.52
C ILE A 215 -2.41 8.13 -6.84
N ALA A 216 -2.00 9.40 -6.91
CA ALA A 216 -2.74 10.51 -6.33
C ALA A 216 -4.14 10.68 -6.97
N ILE A 217 -4.26 10.54 -8.29
CA ILE A 217 -5.55 10.60 -8.99
C ILE A 217 -6.46 9.45 -8.56
N ILE A 218 -5.91 8.22 -8.52
CA ILE A 218 -6.66 7.01 -8.16
C ILE A 218 -7.14 7.08 -6.71
N SER A 219 -6.29 7.55 -5.79
CA SER A 219 -6.64 7.65 -4.37
C SER A 219 -7.53 8.86 -4.05
N ALA A 220 -7.36 10.00 -4.75
CA ALA A 220 -8.17 11.18 -4.53
C ALA A 220 -9.66 10.93 -4.82
N ALA A 221 -9.98 10.16 -5.86
CA ALA A 221 -11.36 9.92 -6.29
C ALA A 221 -12.25 9.30 -5.18
N PRO A 222 -11.89 8.13 -4.58
CA PRO A 222 -12.64 7.57 -3.47
C PRO A 222 -12.58 8.43 -2.21
N ILE A 223 -11.44 9.12 -1.94
CA ILE A 223 -11.32 10.02 -0.79
C ILE A 223 -12.27 11.21 -0.91
N ILE A 224 -12.41 11.84 -2.09
CA ILE A 224 -13.39 12.92 -2.34
C ILE A 224 -14.81 12.41 -2.04
N LYS A 225 -15.18 11.29 -2.64
CA LYS A 225 -16.51 10.70 -2.50
C LYS A 225 -16.85 10.39 -1.04
N GLN A 226 -15.93 9.73 -0.34
CA GLN A 226 -16.15 9.31 1.05
C GLN A 226 -16.15 10.50 2.01
N THR A 227 -15.22 11.45 1.85
CA THR A 227 -15.17 12.66 2.66
C THR A 227 -16.44 13.50 2.49
N ARG A 228 -16.95 13.61 1.25
CA ARG A 228 -18.24 14.27 0.99
C ARG A 228 -19.39 13.58 1.71
N ALA A 229 -19.49 12.25 1.63
CA ALA A 229 -20.54 11.48 2.28
C ALA A 229 -20.53 11.66 3.80
N ILE A 230 -19.36 11.51 4.42
CA ILE A 230 -19.16 11.71 5.86
C ILE A 230 -19.52 13.15 6.28
N ALA A 231 -19.07 14.15 5.51
CA ALA A 231 -19.37 15.55 5.81
C ALA A 231 -20.88 15.88 5.71
N LEU A 232 -21.59 15.29 4.76
CA LEU A 232 -23.05 15.43 4.64
C LEU A 232 -23.77 14.80 5.82
N GLU A 233 -23.36 13.62 6.26
CA GLU A 233 -23.90 12.95 7.44
C GLU A 233 -23.72 13.82 8.70
N VAL A 234 -22.52 14.37 8.91
CA VAL A 234 -22.23 15.30 10.02
C VAL A 234 -23.10 16.56 9.90
N LEU A 235 -23.24 17.15 8.71
CA LEU A 235 -24.03 18.37 8.49
C LEU A 235 -25.53 18.15 8.75
N SER A 236 -26.04 16.94 8.57
CA SER A 236 -27.44 16.57 8.81
C SER A 236 -27.72 16.19 10.27
N SER A 237 -26.70 16.04 11.11
CA SER A 237 -26.83 15.63 12.51
C SER A 237 -27.58 16.66 13.36
N ASP A 238 -28.28 16.20 14.41
CA ASP A 238 -29.09 17.07 15.28
C ASP A 238 -28.25 18.11 16.02
N TYR A 239 -27.04 17.75 16.44
CA TYR A 239 -26.17 18.72 17.13
C TYR A 239 -25.69 19.86 16.22
N VAL A 240 -25.52 19.61 14.92
CA VAL A 240 -25.21 20.67 13.93
C VAL A 240 -26.44 21.52 13.64
N ARG A 241 -27.62 20.90 13.54
CA ARG A 241 -28.90 21.62 13.39
C ARG A 241 -29.18 22.52 14.60
N TYR A 242 -28.95 22.00 15.80
CA TYR A 242 -29.07 22.80 17.03
C TYR A 242 -28.09 23.96 17.07
N ALA A 243 -26.80 23.72 16.77
CA ALA A 243 -25.78 24.76 16.73
C ALA A 243 -26.15 25.88 15.71
N ARG A 244 -26.71 25.51 14.57
CA ARG A 244 -27.21 26.47 13.57
C ARG A 244 -28.41 27.30 14.10
N ALA A 245 -29.33 26.64 14.77
CA ALA A 245 -30.47 27.30 15.40
C ALA A 245 -30.07 28.30 16.50
N GLN A 246 -28.95 28.05 17.20
CA GLN A 246 -28.35 28.93 18.19
C GLN A 246 -27.55 30.11 17.55
N GLY A 247 -27.49 30.20 16.23
CA GLY A 247 -26.78 31.27 15.53
C GLY A 247 -25.27 31.16 15.56
N LEU A 248 -24.68 29.96 15.68
CA LEU A 248 -23.23 29.81 15.65
C LEU A 248 -22.65 30.38 14.35
N PRO A 249 -21.51 31.11 14.42
CA PRO A 249 -20.83 31.65 13.24
C PRO A 249 -20.44 30.53 12.25
N ALA A 250 -20.46 30.86 10.97
CA ALA A 250 -20.14 29.89 9.90
C ALA A 250 -18.74 29.26 10.07
N GLN A 251 -17.79 29.99 10.62
CA GLN A 251 -16.43 29.52 10.89
C GLN A 251 -16.44 28.40 11.95
N ASP A 252 -17.18 28.56 13.04
CA ASP A 252 -17.26 27.57 14.10
C ASP A 252 -18.02 26.32 13.65
N MET A 253 -19.06 26.52 12.83
CA MET A 253 -19.75 25.43 12.15
C MET A 253 -18.80 24.60 11.27
N ARG A 254 -17.99 25.26 10.45
CA ARG A 254 -17.00 24.58 9.59
C ARG A 254 -15.98 23.80 10.42
N ARG A 255 -15.49 24.40 11.52
CA ARG A 255 -14.54 23.74 12.44
C ARG A 255 -15.17 22.53 13.11
N MET A 256 -16.43 22.62 13.52
CA MET A 256 -17.19 21.52 14.10
C MET A 256 -17.35 20.37 13.11
N VAL A 257 -17.79 20.67 11.88
CA VAL A 257 -17.93 19.66 10.81
C VAL A 257 -16.60 18.99 10.50
N LEU A 258 -15.54 19.77 10.31
CA LEU A 258 -14.19 19.25 10.06
C LEU A 258 -13.76 18.28 11.16
N ARG A 259 -13.82 18.73 12.43
CA ARG A 259 -13.37 17.92 13.56
C ARG A 259 -14.12 16.60 13.68
N ASN A 260 -15.44 16.61 13.49
CA ASN A 260 -16.25 15.41 13.63
C ASN A 260 -16.16 14.49 12.40
N SER A 261 -15.78 15.02 11.23
CA SER A 261 -15.54 14.23 10.03
C SER A 261 -14.15 13.58 9.98
N MET A 262 -13.16 14.12 10.73
CA MET A 262 -11.76 13.68 10.56
C MET A 262 -11.51 12.25 10.98
N VAL A 263 -12.16 11.74 12.03
CA VAL A 263 -11.96 10.37 12.50
C VAL A 263 -12.33 9.34 11.42
N PRO A 264 -13.58 9.33 10.88
CA PRO A 264 -13.92 8.39 9.81
C PRO A 264 -13.15 8.65 8.51
N VAL A 265 -12.78 9.91 8.20
CA VAL A 265 -11.96 10.23 7.01
C VAL A 265 -10.55 9.67 7.13
N VAL A 266 -9.87 9.83 8.27
CA VAL A 266 -8.53 9.28 8.50
C VAL A 266 -8.55 7.75 8.45
N THR A 267 -9.58 7.13 9.03
CA THR A 267 -9.78 5.68 8.94
C THR A 267 -9.91 5.24 7.48
N PHE A 268 -10.69 5.95 6.67
CA PHE A 268 -10.86 5.66 5.26
C PHE A 268 -9.55 5.83 4.46
N VAL A 269 -8.80 6.91 4.68
CA VAL A 269 -7.49 7.12 4.04
C VAL A 269 -6.51 5.99 4.37
N GLY A 270 -6.53 5.50 5.61
CA GLY A 270 -5.74 4.34 5.98
C GLY A 270 -6.17 3.06 5.28
N THR A 271 -7.48 2.85 5.11
CA THR A 271 -8.01 1.72 4.33
C THR A 271 -7.57 1.80 2.86
N GLU A 272 -7.62 2.99 2.26
CA GLU A 272 -7.10 3.23 0.91
C GLU A 272 -5.60 2.93 0.81
N LEU A 273 -4.80 3.40 1.77
CA LEU A 273 -3.36 3.14 1.80
C LEU A 273 -3.06 1.63 1.88
N ALA A 274 -3.78 0.90 2.73
CA ALA A 274 -3.63 -0.55 2.86
C ALA A 274 -4.07 -1.30 1.60
N GLY A 275 -5.14 -0.86 0.93
CA GLY A 275 -5.66 -1.49 -0.28
C GLY A 275 -4.81 -1.22 -1.53
N LEU A 276 -4.22 -0.03 -1.63
CA LEU A 276 -3.47 0.38 -2.82
C LEU A 276 -2.12 -0.33 -2.97
N ILE A 277 -1.53 -0.90 -1.91
CA ILE A 277 -0.21 -1.55 -2.02
C ILE A 277 -0.19 -2.68 -3.06
N GLY A 278 -1.26 -3.47 -3.16
CA GLY A 278 -1.37 -4.52 -4.18
C GLY A 278 -1.62 -3.98 -5.60
N THR A 279 -2.41 -2.90 -5.71
CA THR A 279 -2.78 -2.31 -7.01
C THR A 279 -1.68 -1.44 -7.60
N THR A 280 -0.78 -0.89 -6.77
CA THR A 280 0.40 -0.15 -7.25
C THR A 280 1.38 -1.01 -8.04
N ALA A 281 1.31 -2.34 -7.92
CA ALA A 281 2.15 -3.27 -8.67
C ALA A 281 2.10 -3.01 -10.19
N LEU A 282 0.92 -2.66 -10.73
CA LEU A 282 0.76 -2.33 -12.14
C LEU A 282 1.42 -1.01 -12.52
N ILE A 283 1.36 0.01 -11.65
CA ILE A 283 2.05 1.29 -11.84
C ILE A 283 3.56 1.06 -11.77
N GLU A 284 4.04 0.33 -10.76
CA GLU A 284 5.45 -0.02 -10.62
C GLU A 284 5.98 -0.77 -11.86
N TYR A 285 5.17 -1.68 -12.41
CA TYR A 285 5.53 -2.43 -13.59
C TYR A 285 5.64 -1.54 -14.83
N VAL A 286 4.66 -0.65 -15.07
CA VAL A 286 4.65 0.28 -16.22
C VAL A 286 5.81 1.25 -16.17
N PHE A 287 6.16 1.75 -14.98
CA PHE A 287 7.26 2.69 -14.79
C PHE A 287 8.63 2.02 -14.49
N ALA A 288 8.71 0.68 -14.56
CA ALA A 288 9.89 -0.11 -14.20
C ALA A 288 10.50 0.29 -12.85
N TRP A 289 9.62 0.54 -11.84
CA TRP A 289 9.97 1.19 -10.58
C TRP A 289 10.88 0.37 -9.65
N GLY A 290 10.85 -0.96 -9.81
CA GLY A 290 11.67 -1.86 -9.00
C GLY A 290 11.21 -2.06 -7.56
N GLY A 291 9.96 -1.75 -7.25
CA GLY A 291 9.36 -1.96 -5.95
C GLY A 291 8.88 -3.39 -5.71
N VAL A 292 8.28 -3.61 -4.54
CA VAL A 292 7.77 -4.93 -4.10
C VAL A 292 6.60 -5.38 -4.98
N GLY A 293 5.74 -4.45 -5.42
CA GLY A 293 4.60 -4.76 -6.28
C GLY A 293 5.02 -5.29 -7.63
N GLN A 294 5.97 -4.62 -8.30
CA GLN A 294 6.55 -5.11 -9.56
C GLN A 294 7.22 -6.46 -9.37
N PHE A 295 7.96 -6.66 -8.29
CA PHE A 295 8.66 -7.90 -7.99
C PHE A 295 7.65 -9.05 -7.78
N GLY A 296 6.59 -8.83 -7.00
CA GLY A 296 5.53 -9.80 -6.76
C GLY A 296 4.77 -10.16 -8.05
N LEU A 297 4.42 -9.15 -8.86
CA LEU A 297 3.75 -9.37 -10.15
C LEU A 297 4.63 -10.20 -11.12
N THR A 298 5.91 -9.87 -11.20
CA THR A 298 6.87 -10.60 -12.02
C THR A 298 7.00 -12.05 -11.55
N ALA A 299 7.06 -12.27 -10.22
CA ALA A 299 7.11 -13.61 -9.64
C ALA A 299 5.86 -14.45 -9.96
N ILE A 300 4.67 -13.83 -9.95
CA ILE A 300 3.42 -14.51 -10.36
C ILE A 300 3.51 -14.95 -11.82
N ILE A 301 3.95 -14.06 -12.72
CA ILE A 301 4.07 -14.35 -14.16
C ILE A 301 5.11 -15.47 -14.42
N GLN A 302 6.19 -15.48 -13.66
CA GLN A 302 7.30 -16.42 -13.81
C GLN A 302 7.12 -17.71 -12.99
N GLY A 303 6.07 -17.81 -12.16
CA GLY A 303 5.82 -18.98 -11.33
C GLY A 303 6.77 -19.12 -10.14
N ASP A 304 7.42 -18.05 -9.67
CA ASP A 304 8.26 -18.07 -8.46
C ASP A 304 7.40 -18.02 -7.20
N PHE A 305 6.88 -19.17 -6.81
CA PHE A 305 5.94 -19.28 -5.69
C PHE A 305 6.54 -18.92 -4.34
N ALA A 306 7.85 -19.10 -4.12
CA ALA A 306 8.50 -18.68 -2.89
C ALA A 306 8.39 -17.16 -2.72
N VAL A 307 8.66 -16.41 -3.79
CA VAL A 307 8.48 -14.95 -3.83
C VAL A 307 7.01 -14.58 -3.69
N VAL A 308 6.09 -15.27 -4.39
CA VAL A 308 4.64 -14.99 -4.29
C VAL A 308 4.15 -15.14 -2.86
N GLN A 309 4.53 -16.22 -2.16
CA GLN A 309 4.17 -16.41 -0.75
C GLN A 309 4.70 -15.29 0.15
N GLY A 310 5.99 -14.99 0.03
CA GLY A 310 6.62 -13.90 0.79
C GLY A 310 5.98 -12.54 0.49
N TYR A 311 5.66 -12.26 -0.77
CA TYR A 311 4.99 -11.03 -1.21
C TYR A 311 3.59 -10.88 -0.56
N VAL A 312 2.74 -11.91 -0.63
CA VAL A 312 1.39 -11.85 -0.03
C VAL A 312 1.46 -11.70 1.48
N LEU A 313 2.39 -12.40 2.16
CA LEU A 313 2.62 -12.21 3.59
C LEU A 313 3.06 -10.78 3.93
N MET A 314 3.95 -10.21 3.12
CA MET A 314 4.40 -8.83 3.31
C MET A 314 3.25 -7.84 3.10
N LEU A 315 2.38 -8.03 2.09
CA LEU A 315 1.18 -7.20 1.91
C LEU A 315 0.24 -7.28 3.12
N ALA A 316 0.02 -8.49 3.64
CA ALA A 316 -0.81 -8.69 4.83
C ALA A 316 -0.22 -7.98 6.06
N LEU A 317 1.09 -8.16 6.29
CA LEU A 317 1.81 -7.49 7.39
C LEU A 317 1.76 -5.97 7.25
N PHE A 318 1.99 -5.44 6.03
CA PHE A 318 1.87 -4.01 5.76
C PHE A 318 0.47 -3.48 6.08
N SER A 319 -0.58 -4.17 5.63
CA SER A 319 -1.96 -3.78 5.92
C SER A 319 -2.23 -3.75 7.43
N VAL A 320 -1.74 -4.74 8.16
CA VAL A 320 -1.82 -4.79 9.63
C VAL A 320 -1.13 -3.58 10.26
N LEU A 321 0.08 -3.24 9.82
CA LEU A 321 0.83 -2.09 10.32
C LEU A 321 0.12 -0.77 10.01
N VAL A 322 -0.44 -0.63 8.81
CA VAL A 322 -1.23 0.56 8.45
C VAL A 322 -2.44 0.71 9.37
N PHE A 323 -3.21 -0.37 9.60
CA PHE A 323 -4.35 -0.31 10.52
C PHE A 323 -3.96 0.01 11.96
N LEU A 324 -2.82 -0.50 12.46
CA LEU A 324 -2.31 -0.11 13.77
C LEU A 324 -1.96 1.39 13.85
N VAL A 325 -1.36 1.94 12.79
CA VAL A 325 -1.05 3.38 12.70
C VAL A 325 -2.34 4.20 12.63
N VAL A 326 -3.33 3.75 11.87
CA VAL A 326 -4.65 4.40 11.80
C VAL A 326 -5.37 4.38 13.14
N ASP A 327 -5.39 3.23 13.82
CA ASP A 327 -6.00 3.10 15.16
C ASP A 327 -5.34 4.06 16.16
N LEU A 328 -4.01 4.21 16.10
CA LEU A 328 -3.27 5.18 16.91
C LEU A 328 -3.64 6.62 16.55
N ALA A 329 -3.73 6.94 15.26
CA ALA A 329 -4.14 8.27 14.80
C ALA A 329 -5.57 8.62 15.25
N VAL A 330 -6.51 7.68 15.15
CA VAL A 330 -7.90 7.82 15.62
C VAL A 330 -7.92 8.05 17.14
N MET A 331 -7.13 7.28 17.89
CA MET A 331 -7.03 7.45 19.35
C MET A 331 -6.50 8.84 19.75
N LEU A 332 -5.59 9.42 18.97
CA LEU A 332 -5.07 10.77 19.20
C LEU A 332 -6.11 11.85 18.84
N LEU A 333 -6.92 11.61 17.80
CA LEU A 333 -7.97 12.53 17.38
C LEU A 333 -9.19 12.52 18.31
N GLU A 334 -9.54 11.34 18.87
CA GLU A 334 -10.71 11.18 19.75
C GLU A 334 -10.36 10.36 21.01
N PRO A 335 -9.71 10.98 22.01
CA PRO A 335 -9.27 10.29 23.22
C PRO A 335 -10.41 9.66 24.04
N ARG A 336 -11.66 10.13 23.85
CA ARG A 336 -12.84 9.62 24.57
C ARG A 336 -13.34 8.28 24.01
N ALA A 337 -13.19 8.03 22.72
CA ALA A 337 -13.57 6.76 22.11
C ALA A 337 -12.68 5.61 22.60
N ALA A 338 -11.40 5.88 22.80
CA ALA A 338 -10.42 4.93 23.31
C ALA A 338 -10.65 4.47 24.76
N ALA A 339 -11.44 5.21 25.55
CA ALA A 339 -11.78 4.83 26.93
C ALA A 339 -12.94 3.81 26.98
N ARG A 340 -13.63 3.57 25.87
CA ARG A 340 -14.78 2.66 25.76
C ARG A 340 -14.45 1.34 25.05
N ALA A 341 -13.28 1.23 24.41
CA ALA A 341 -12.77 0.05 23.72
C ALA A 341 -11.78 -0.75 24.58
#